data_13937399cb22d12d2ef10e7bf8a91dcd
#
_entry.id   13937399cb22d12d2ef10e7bf8a91dcd
#
_cell.length_a   1.000
_cell.length_b   1.000
_cell.length_c   1.000
_cell.angle_alpha   90.00
_cell.angle_beta   90.00
_cell.angle_gamma   90.00
#
_symmetry.space_group_name_H-M   'P 1'
#
loop_
_entity.id
_entity.type
_entity.pdbx_description
1 polymer ?
#
loop_
_entity_poly.entity_id
_entity_poly.type
_entity_poly.pdbx_seq_one_letter_code
_entity_poly.pdbx_strand_id
1 'polypeptide(L)'
;MVSTAEYGKVFISIKSTTGLNLTTSEKTQLVTDLGPYTVASTTPVIVDPQVTWIILDTTFKFNSTATTSASSELEAEVKSTLLDYNDSSLEKFDGLFRHSKVLGLIDDTSTAITSSSANLTLGHFFTPITTAATSYIVSFNNAFYNPHSEHNKSGGGVIASTGFYISGDTTNVHYFDDDGSGNLRLYYLSVGTRVYVDSTAGTVTYSTGKIVIDSIYITSVYEVDGDASERIRITAIPNSKDIVPLRNQILEIDFTNTKITGEVDTIAVGDSGAGTTYTASSSYSLTSSY
;
A
#
# COMPACT_ATOMS: atom_id res chain seq x y z
N MET A 1 13.41 -9.80 10.50
CA MET A 1 14.49 -8.97 9.86
C MET A 1 15.83 -9.52 10.29
N VAL A 2 16.64 -10.03 9.36
CA VAL A 2 18.02 -10.42 9.69
C VAL A 2 18.86 -9.15 9.63
N SER A 3 19.06 -8.52 10.78
CA SER A 3 19.77 -7.23 10.88
C SER A 3 21.27 -7.37 11.15
N THR A 4 21.75 -8.58 11.36
CA THR A 4 23.17 -8.88 11.61
C THR A 4 23.63 -10.00 10.70
N ALA A 5 24.81 -9.84 10.10
CA ALA A 5 25.46 -10.91 9.34
C ALA A 5 25.73 -12.09 10.29
N GLU A 6 24.96 -13.17 10.12
CA GLU A 6 25.21 -14.41 10.86
C GLU A 6 26.19 -15.25 10.05
N TYR A 7 27.42 -15.34 10.55
CA TYR A 7 28.47 -16.13 9.89
C TYR A 7 28.07 -17.60 9.80
N GLY A 8 28.31 -18.22 8.63
CA GLY A 8 27.99 -19.61 8.38
C GLY A 8 26.52 -19.90 8.07
N LYS A 9 25.68 -18.88 7.93
CA LYS A 9 24.28 -19.03 7.48
C LYS A 9 24.05 -18.38 6.12
N VAL A 10 23.29 -19.06 5.26
CA VAL A 10 22.79 -18.54 3.99
C VAL A 10 21.27 -18.49 4.08
N PHE A 11 20.72 -17.28 4.04
CA PHE A 11 19.28 -17.08 4.04
C PHE A 11 18.75 -17.17 2.61
N ILE A 12 17.76 -18.04 2.42
CA ILE A 12 17.12 -18.29 1.13
C ILE A 12 15.65 -17.94 1.30
N SER A 13 15.18 -16.95 0.55
CA SER A 13 13.77 -16.61 0.49
C SER A 13 13.12 -17.28 -0.72
N ILE A 14 12.00 -17.97 -0.50
CA ILE A 14 11.29 -18.73 -1.52
C ILE A 14 9.83 -18.29 -1.53
N LYS A 15 9.34 -17.90 -2.71
CA LYS A 15 7.91 -17.69 -2.95
C LYS A 15 7.34 -18.96 -3.57
N SER A 16 6.28 -19.50 -2.97
CA SER A 16 5.52 -20.60 -3.55
C SER A 16 4.71 -20.11 -4.76
N THR A 17 4.56 -20.95 -5.76
CA THR A 17 3.67 -20.70 -6.91
C THR A 17 2.18 -20.71 -6.53
N THR A 18 1.83 -21.20 -5.35
CA THR A 18 0.48 -21.18 -4.82
C THR A 18 0.12 -19.85 -4.13
N GLY A 19 1.07 -18.91 -4.03
CA GLY A 19 0.90 -17.64 -3.33
C GLY A 19 0.97 -17.72 -1.80
N LEU A 20 0.96 -18.92 -1.22
CA LEU A 20 1.04 -19.13 0.23
C LEU A 20 2.51 -19.27 0.69
N ASN A 21 2.79 -18.84 1.91
CA ASN A 21 4.07 -19.10 2.53
C ASN A 21 4.30 -20.60 2.74
N LEU A 22 5.56 -21.03 2.66
CA LEU A 22 5.93 -22.40 2.96
C LEU A 22 5.66 -22.74 4.43
N THR A 23 5.10 -23.92 4.67
CA THR A 23 4.92 -24.44 6.03
C THR A 23 6.26 -24.73 6.69
N THR A 24 6.28 -24.81 8.01
CA THR A 24 7.50 -25.19 8.77
C THR A 24 8.04 -26.54 8.33
N SER A 25 7.16 -27.49 8.00
CA SER A 25 7.54 -28.82 7.53
C SER A 25 8.24 -28.77 6.18
N GLU A 26 7.69 -28.01 5.22
CA GLU A 26 8.29 -27.84 3.89
C GLU A 26 9.65 -27.13 3.98
N LYS A 27 9.77 -26.09 4.83
CA LYS A 27 11.04 -25.41 5.08
C LYS A 27 12.10 -26.38 5.64
N THR A 28 11.70 -27.23 6.60
CA THR A 28 12.59 -28.22 7.20
C THR A 28 13.03 -29.26 6.17
N GLN A 29 12.11 -29.72 5.33
CA GLN A 29 12.43 -30.67 4.24
C GLN A 29 13.40 -30.05 3.25
N LEU A 30 13.18 -28.81 2.81
CA LEU A 30 14.08 -28.10 1.90
C LEU A 30 15.49 -27.93 2.49
N VAL A 31 15.61 -27.61 3.77
CA VAL A 31 16.90 -27.53 4.46
C VAL A 31 17.61 -28.89 4.45
N THR A 32 16.86 -29.97 4.69
CA THR A 32 17.38 -31.34 4.63
C THR A 32 17.86 -31.71 3.23
N ASP A 33 17.08 -31.41 2.22
CA ASP A 33 17.38 -31.69 0.81
C ASP A 33 18.60 -30.89 0.29
N LEU A 34 18.78 -29.68 0.80
CA LEU A 34 19.95 -28.85 0.49
C LEU A 34 21.22 -29.27 1.21
N GLY A 35 21.12 -30.02 2.31
CA GLY A 35 22.24 -30.44 3.14
C GLY A 35 23.41 -31.08 2.36
N PRO A 36 23.17 -32.05 1.44
CA PRO A 36 24.20 -32.64 0.64
C PRO A 36 24.96 -31.70 -0.30
N TYR A 37 24.38 -30.56 -0.61
CA TYR A 37 24.94 -29.56 -1.54
C TYR A 37 25.61 -28.38 -0.82
N THR A 38 25.57 -28.36 0.51
CA THR A 38 26.17 -27.28 1.31
C THR A 38 27.63 -27.57 1.63
N VAL A 39 28.45 -26.52 1.67
CA VAL A 39 29.82 -26.62 2.17
C VAL A 39 29.79 -26.77 3.70
N ALA A 40 30.70 -27.52 4.27
CA ALA A 40 30.74 -27.95 5.68
C ALA A 40 30.62 -26.83 6.75
N SER A 41 30.78 -25.56 6.37
CA SER A 41 30.67 -24.41 7.24
C SER A 41 29.43 -23.54 6.97
N THR A 42 28.52 -23.98 6.09
CA THR A 42 27.37 -23.18 5.65
C THR A 42 26.05 -23.90 5.96
N THR A 43 25.16 -23.23 6.70
CA THR A 43 23.83 -23.75 7.01
C THR A 43 22.77 -22.94 6.25
N PRO A 44 21.97 -23.57 5.37
CA PRO A 44 20.86 -22.90 4.73
C PRO A 44 19.73 -22.63 5.73
N VAL A 45 19.13 -21.44 5.65
CA VAL A 45 17.97 -21.04 6.44
C VAL A 45 16.90 -20.55 5.48
N ILE A 46 15.75 -21.22 5.45
CA ILE A 46 14.63 -20.81 4.60
C ILE A 46 13.79 -19.76 5.34
N VAL A 47 13.61 -18.62 4.72
CA VAL A 47 12.82 -17.50 5.27
C VAL A 47 11.67 -17.15 4.33
N ASP A 48 10.58 -16.65 4.89
CA ASP A 48 9.47 -16.16 4.07
C ASP A 48 9.84 -14.85 3.39
N PRO A 49 9.33 -14.58 2.18
CA PRO A 49 9.46 -13.28 1.55
C PRO A 49 8.69 -12.23 2.35
N GLN A 50 9.20 -11.02 2.36
CA GLN A 50 8.49 -9.87 2.89
C GLN A 50 7.60 -9.30 1.80
N VAL A 51 6.30 -9.25 2.02
CA VAL A 51 5.36 -8.64 1.07
C VAL A 51 5.11 -7.19 1.47
N THR A 52 5.31 -6.29 0.53
CA THR A 52 4.84 -4.90 0.63
C THR A 52 3.64 -4.74 -0.30
N TRP A 53 2.53 -4.42 0.29
CA TRP A 53 1.27 -4.24 -0.42
C TRP A 53 1.21 -2.86 -1.04
N ILE A 54 0.79 -2.81 -2.29
CA ILE A 54 0.54 -1.59 -3.05
C ILE A 54 -0.97 -1.36 -3.07
N ILE A 55 -1.42 -0.25 -2.52
CA ILE A 55 -2.81 0.15 -2.50
C ILE A 55 -2.97 1.33 -3.45
N LEU A 56 -3.84 1.18 -4.43
CA LEU A 56 -4.10 2.20 -5.44
C LEU A 56 -5.49 2.82 -5.22
N ASP A 57 -5.55 4.14 -5.24
CA ASP A 57 -6.81 4.87 -5.42
C ASP A 57 -6.77 5.49 -6.82
N THR A 58 -7.42 4.79 -7.75
CA THR A 58 -7.36 5.05 -9.19
C THR A 58 -8.67 5.62 -9.68
N THR A 59 -8.58 6.71 -10.43
CA THR A 59 -9.70 7.27 -11.19
C THR A 59 -9.31 7.34 -12.65
N PHE A 60 -10.14 6.79 -13.52
CA PHE A 60 -9.98 6.95 -14.96
C PHE A 60 -11.21 7.66 -15.56
N LYS A 61 -10.98 8.42 -16.61
CA LYS A 61 -12.04 9.09 -17.37
C LYS A 61 -12.26 8.39 -18.70
N PHE A 62 -13.50 8.27 -19.11
CA PHE A 62 -13.85 7.60 -20.35
C PHE A 62 -14.90 8.38 -21.16
N ASN A 63 -14.81 8.26 -22.47
CA ASN A 63 -15.78 8.82 -23.41
C ASN A 63 -16.97 7.87 -23.55
N SER A 64 -18.11 8.23 -22.96
CA SER A 64 -19.34 7.42 -23.01
C SER A 64 -19.97 7.33 -24.38
N THR A 65 -19.55 8.15 -25.36
CA THR A 65 -20.01 8.03 -26.76
C THR A 65 -19.16 7.09 -27.59
N ALA A 66 -17.96 6.73 -27.12
CA ALA A 66 -17.03 5.81 -27.78
C ALA A 66 -17.19 4.35 -27.33
N THR A 67 -18.02 4.09 -26.32
CA THR A 67 -18.28 2.74 -25.80
C THR A 67 -19.74 2.57 -25.42
N THR A 68 -20.19 1.31 -25.45
CA THR A 68 -21.48 0.91 -24.91
C THR A 68 -21.36 0.30 -23.51
N SER A 69 -20.14 0.10 -23.03
CA SER A 69 -19.86 -0.46 -21.72
C SER A 69 -20.22 0.51 -20.62
N ALA A 70 -20.83 0.00 -19.55
CA ALA A 70 -21.07 0.75 -18.33
C ALA A 70 -19.74 1.03 -17.58
N SER A 71 -19.72 2.05 -16.72
CA SER A 71 -18.55 2.36 -15.89
C SER A 71 -18.05 1.15 -15.11
N SER A 72 -18.97 0.38 -14.53
CA SER A 72 -18.64 -0.83 -13.74
C SER A 72 -18.01 -1.95 -14.58
N GLU A 73 -18.32 -2.04 -15.87
CA GLU A 73 -17.69 -3.00 -16.78
C GLU A 73 -16.25 -2.58 -17.08
N LEU A 74 -16.04 -1.29 -17.38
CA LEU A 74 -14.68 -0.74 -17.56
C LEU A 74 -13.83 -0.84 -16.28
N GLU A 75 -14.42 -0.62 -15.10
CA GLU A 75 -13.74 -0.82 -13.82
C GLU A 75 -13.31 -2.29 -13.63
N ALA A 76 -14.14 -3.25 -14.04
CA ALA A 76 -13.79 -4.67 -14.00
C ALA A 76 -12.68 -5.02 -15.00
N GLU A 77 -12.68 -4.45 -16.20
CA GLU A 77 -11.63 -4.61 -17.20
C GLU A 77 -10.30 -4.04 -16.69
N VAL A 78 -10.30 -2.82 -16.13
CA VAL A 78 -9.12 -2.21 -15.52
C VAL A 78 -8.60 -3.07 -14.36
N LYS A 79 -9.48 -3.58 -13.51
CA LYS A 79 -9.11 -4.50 -12.44
C LYS A 79 -8.43 -5.76 -12.98
N SER A 80 -8.95 -6.35 -14.06
CA SER A 80 -8.34 -7.52 -14.70
C SER A 80 -6.95 -7.20 -15.25
N THR A 81 -6.77 -6.06 -15.90
CA THR A 81 -5.47 -5.61 -16.40
C THR A 81 -4.46 -5.43 -15.27
N LEU A 82 -4.88 -4.88 -14.13
CA LEU A 82 -4.02 -4.73 -12.96
C LEU A 82 -3.69 -6.08 -12.30
N LEU A 83 -4.61 -7.05 -12.32
CA LEU A 83 -4.34 -8.43 -11.86
C LEU A 83 -3.25 -9.08 -12.72
N ASP A 84 -3.37 -8.99 -14.04
CA ASP A 84 -2.38 -9.54 -14.98
C ASP A 84 -1.00 -8.87 -14.79
N TYR A 85 -0.98 -7.57 -14.50
CA TYR A 85 0.26 -6.85 -14.18
C TYR A 85 0.85 -7.31 -12.84
N ASN A 86 0.03 -7.51 -11.83
CA ASN A 86 0.45 -8.03 -10.53
C ASN A 86 1.14 -9.38 -10.69
N ASP A 87 0.48 -10.34 -11.32
CA ASP A 87 0.97 -11.71 -11.49
C ASP A 87 2.23 -11.77 -12.36
N SER A 88 2.24 -11.02 -13.46
CA SER A 88 3.35 -11.09 -14.42
C SER A 88 4.58 -10.27 -14.00
N SER A 89 4.39 -9.16 -13.30
CA SER A 89 5.43 -8.16 -13.10
C SER A 89 5.82 -7.90 -11.64
N LEU A 90 4.90 -8.04 -10.69
CA LEU A 90 5.13 -7.67 -9.28
C LEU A 90 5.39 -8.87 -8.38
N GLU A 91 4.55 -9.91 -8.44
CA GLU A 91 4.60 -11.08 -7.54
C GLU A 91 5.84 -11.96 -7.71
N LYS A 92 7.00 -11.34 -7.80
CA LYS A 92 8.29 -12.01 -7.95
C LYS A 92 9.39 -11.20 -7.29
N PHE A 93 10.51 -11.85 -6.98
CA PHE A 93 11.71 -11.13 -6.57
C PHE A 93 12.17 -10.23 -7.73
N ASP A 94 12.65 -9.02 -7.41
CA ASP A 94 13.04 -7.98 -8.36
C ASP A 94 11.87 -7.38 -9.19
N GLY A 95 10.61 -7.66 -8.82
CA GLY A 95 9.45 -7.01 -9.42
C GLY A 95 9.42 -5.51 -9.10
N LEU A 96 9.43 -4.66 -10.13
CA LEU A 96 9.44 -3.20 -9.98
C LEU A 96 8.05 -2.62 -10.23
N PHE A 97 7.55 -1.84 -9.29
CA PHE A 97 6.36 -1.05 -9.53
C PHE A 97 6.74 0.30 -10.16
N ARG A 98 6.21 0.57 -11.34
CA ARG A 98 6.37 1.83 -12.07
C ARG A 98 5.02 2.47 -12.26
N HIS A 99 4.82 3.62 -11.64
CA HIS A 99 3.53 4.33 -11.64
C HIS A 99 3.07 4.69 -13.06
N SER A 100 3.97 5.23 -13.89
CA SER A 100 3.65 5.60 -15.27
C SER A 100 3.29 4.38 -16.15
N LYS A 101 3.90 3.21 -15.88
CA LYS A 101 3.55 1.98 -16.59
C LYS A 101 2.14 1.52 -16.22
N VAL A 102 1.77 1.62 -14.96
CA VAL A 102 0.42 1.26 -14.48
C VAL A 102 -0.63 2.18 -15.11
N LEU A 103 -0.39 3.49 -15.13
CA LEU A 103 -1.30 4.42 -15.81
C LEU A 103 -1.44 4.10 -17.29
N GLY A 104 -0.32 3.82 -17.99
CA GLY A 104 -0.37 3.41 -19.40
C GLY A 104 -1.18 2.12 -19.61
N LEU A 105 -1.06 1.13 -18.73
CA LEU A 105 -1.85 -0.11 -18.79
C LEU A 105 -3.35 0.16 -18.59
N ILE A 106 -3.69 1.09 -17.69
CA ILE A 106 -5.09 1.50 -17.49
C ILE A 106 -5.62 2.21 -18.71
N ASP A 107 -4.86 3.16 -19.26
CA ASP A 107 -5.25 3.90 -20.47
C ASP A 107 -5.41 2.98 -21.69
N ASP A 108 -4.56 1.95 -21.81
CA ASP A 108 -4.58 0.97 -22.89
C ASP A 108 -5.66 -0.12 -22.73
N THR A 109 -6.33 -0.20 -21.57
CA THR A 109 -7.38 -1.22 -21.33
C THR A 109 -8.54 -1.07 -22.29
N SER A 110 -8.94 0.16 -22.61
CA SER A 110 -10.02 0.43 -23.55
C SER A 110 -9.74 1.71 -24.34
N THR A 111 -10.06 1.70 -25.63
CA THR A 111 -9.96 2.91 -26.47
C THR A 111 -10.91 4.03 -26.05
N ALA A 112 -11.88 3.73 -25.20
CA ALA A 112 -12.79 4.71 -24.65
C ALA A 112 -12.18 5.48 -23.46
N ILE A 113 -11.15 4.95 -22.80
CA ILE A 113 -10.45 5.61 -21.70
C ILE A 113 -9.62 6.76 -22.27
N THR A 114 -9.80 7.95 -21.74
CA THR A 114 -9.14 9.18 -22.22
C THR A 114 -8.00 9.62 -21.34
N SER A 115 -8.07 9.32 -20.06
CA SER A 115 -7.02 9.64 -19.09
C SER A 115 -7.20 8.87 -17.78
N SER A 116 -6.11 8.64 -17.06
CA SER A 116 -6.12 8.03 -15.74
C SER A 116 -5.23 8.78 -14.74
N SER A 117 -5.56 8.61 -13.47
CA SER A 117 -4.75 9.08 -12.36
C SER A 117 -4.79 8.06 -11.23
N ALA A 118 -3.70 7.91 -10.50
CA ALA A 118 -3.65 7.03 -9.36
C ALA A 118 -2.86 7.64 -8.20
N ASN A 119 -3.40 7.50 -6.99
CA ASN A 119 -2.68 7.73 -5.76
C ASN A 119 -2.16 6.39 -5.24
N LEU A 120 -0.93 6.41 -4.75
CA LEU A 120 -0.22 5.25 -4.29
C LEU A 120 -0.04 5.31 -2.78
N THR A 121 -0.42 4.24 -2.09
CA THR A 121 -0.14 4.02 -0.67
C THR A 121 0.48 2.64 -0.52
N LEU A 122 1.49 2.52 0.35
CA LEU A 122 2.08 1.24 0.70
C LEU A 122 1.40 0.68 1.94
N GLY A 123 1.20 -0.64 1.99
CA GLY A 123 0.63 -1.36 3.11
C GLY A 123 1.60 -2.42 3.65
N HIS A 124 1.62 -2.58 4.96
CA HIS A 124 2.33 -3.67 5.63
C HIS A 124 1.49 -4.19 6.79
N PHE A 125 1.44 -5.51 6.96
CA PHE A 125 0.67 -6.15 8.03
C PHE A 125 1.59 -6.71 9.11
N PHE A 126 1.16 -6.62 10.36
CA PHE A 126 1.75 -7.38 11.44
C PHE A 126 0.65 -7.97 12.34
N THR A 127 0.94 -9.13 12.92
CA THR A 127 0.05 -9.77 13.89
C THR A 127 0.46 -9.36 15.30
N PRO A 128 -0.41 -8.69 16.07
CA PRO A 128 -0.09 -8.29 17.42
C PRO A 128 -0.05 -9.51 18.36
N ILE A 129 0.82 -9.43 19.36
CA ILE A 129 0.79 -10.36 20.50
C ILE A 129 -0.23 -9.83 21.49
N THR A 130 -1.36 -10.53 21.64
CA THR A 130 -2.51 -10.08 22.42
C THR A 130 -2.44 -10.49 23.90
N THR A 131 -1.35 -11.09 24.33
CA THR A 131 -1.17 -11.62 25.70
C THR A 131 -0.16 -10.82 26.54
N ALA A 132 0.60 -9.93 25.92
CA ALA A 132 1.63 -9.13 26.59
C ALA A 132 1.94 -7.84 25.83
N ALA A 133 2.47 -6.85 26.54
CA ALA A 133 3.03 -5.65 25.94
C ALA A 133 4.27 -6.01 25.09
N THR A 134 4.30 -5.60 23.85
CA THR A 134 5.34 -5.95 22.88
C THR A 134 5.69 -4.76 22.00
N SER A 135 6.96 -4.65 21.62
CA SER A 135 7.43 -3.67 20.62
C SER A 135 7.45 -4.30 19.24
N TYR A 136 7.13 -3.49 18.22
CA TYR A 136 7.09 -3.97 16.83
C TYR A 136 7.97 -3.11 15.94
N ILE A 137 8.53 -3.73 14.89
CA ILE A 137 9.28 -3.04 13.86
C ILE A 137 8.62 -3.36 12.52
N VAL A 138 8.16 -2.32 11.85
CA VAL A 138 7.58 -2.40 10.50
C VAL A 138 8.49 -1.67 9.53
N SER A 139 8.96 -2.34 8.50
CA SER A 139 9.90 -1.77 7.54
C SER A 139 9.36 -1.91 6.13
N PHE A 140 9.08 -0.77 5.52
CA PHE A 140 8.65 -0.70 4.13
C PHE A 140 9.82 -0.72 3.15
N ASN A 141 11.02 -0.36 3.65
CA ASN A 141 12.26 -0.26 2.86
C ASN A 141 12.17 0.73 1.68
N ASN A 142 11.21 1.63 1.73
CA ASN A 142 11.01 2.71 0.80
C ASN A 142 10.77 4.00 1.59
N ALA A 143 11.42 5.09 1.21
CA ALA A 143 11.26 6.36 1.90
C ALA A 143 9.81 6.83 1.90
N PHE A 144 9.36 7.41 3.01
CA PHE A 144 8.04 8.00 3.14
C PHE A 144 8.06 9.48 2.72
N TYR A 145 6.91 9.97 2.28
CA TYR A 145 6.73 11.36 1.92
C TYR A 145 6.82 12.25 3.15
N ASN A 146 7.86 13.05 3.24
CA ASN A 146 8.02 14.07 4.28
C ASN A 146 8.85 15.24 3.73
N PRO A 147 8.21 16.20 3.05
CA PRO A 147 8.91 17.30 2.37
C PRO A 147 9.61 18.27 3.34
N HIS A 148 9.12 18.37 4.56
CA HIS A 148 9.71 19.16 5.65
C HIS A 148 9.25 18.66 7.02
N SER A 149 10.01 18.96 8.06
CA SER A 149 9.63 18.67 9.45
C SER A 149 8.27 19.28 9.78
N GLU A 150 7.49 18.59 10.60
CA GLU A 150 6.12 18.97 11.00
C GLU A 150 5.11 19.04 9.86
N HIS A 151 5.41 18.42 8.70
CA HIS A 151 4.50 18.39 7.55
C HIS A 151 3.09 17.90 7.92
N ASN A 152 3.00 17.00 8.88
CA ASN A 152 1.78 16.28 9.25
C ASN A 152 1.32 16.57 10.69
N LYS A 153 1.77 17.67 11.29
CA LYS A 153 1.54 17.95 12.72
C LYS A 153 0.06 18.01 13.12
N SER A 154 -0.80 18.54 12.27
CA SER A 154 -2.17 18.92 12.65
C SER A 154 -3.29 18.06 12.04
N GLY A 155 -3.01 17.19 11.07
CA GLY A 155 -4.07 16.56 10.28
C GLY A 155 -4.01 15.05 10.13
N GLY A 156 -3.10 14.38 10.81
CA GLY A 156 -2.76 12.99 10.55
C GLY A 156 -1.77 12.90 9.41
N GLY A 157 -0.81 12.05 9.58
CA GLY A 157 0.39 12.00 8.82
C GLY A 157 0.30 11.29 7.49
N VAL A 158 1.46 10.93 7.01
CA VAL A 158 1.62 10.00 5.88
C VAL A 158 1.41 8.56 6.32
N ILE A 159 1.38 8.30 7.64
CA ILE A 159 1.15 6.98 8.22
C ILE A 159 -0.27 6.91 8.76
N ALA A 160 -0.92 5.79 8.52
CA ALA A 160 -2.19 5.44 9.14
C ALA A 160 -2.22 3.94 9.46
N SER A 161 -3.04 3.53 10.43
CA SER A 161 -3.25 2.11 10.72
C SER A 161 -4.72 1.75 10.70
N THR A 162 -5.02 0.45 10.60
CA THR A 162 -6.31 -0.11 11.01
C THR A 162 -6.46 -0.02 12.52
N GLY A 163 -7.70 -0.12 12.99
CA GLY A 163 -8.03 0.04 14.40
C GLY A 163 -7.66 -1.17 15.25
N PHE A 164 -7.43 -0.93 16.54
CA PHE A 164 -7.17 -1.98 17.54
C PHE A 164 -7.56 -1.49 18.94
N TYR A 165 -7.67 -2.43 19.89
CA TYR A 165 -7.93 -2.15 21.30
C TYR A 165 -6.67 -2.36 22.12
N ILE A 166 -6.49 -1.56 23.16
CA ILE A 166 -5.33 -1.64 24.06
C ILE A 166 -5.75 -2.01 25.50
N SER A 167 -4.81 -2.52 26.27
CA SER A 167 -4.99 -2.75 27.70
C SER A 167 -5.23 -1.42 28.43
N GLY A 168 -6.26 -1.39 29.25
CA GLY A 168 -6.67 -0.18 29.97
C GLY A 168 -7.74 0.64 29.25
N ASP A 169 -7.93 0.46 27.95
CA ASP A 169 -9.03 1.05 27.18
C ASP A 169 -9.51 0.10 26.08
N THR A 170 -10.50 -0.70 26.40
CA THR A 170 -11.14 -1.64 25.47
C THR A 170 -12.43 -1.08 24.85
N THR A 171 -12.73 0.19 25.12
CA THR A 171 -13.95 0.87 24.65
C THR A 171 -13.67 1.66 23.37
N ASN A 172 -12.56 2.38 23.36
CA ASN A 172 -12.18 3.19 22.20
C ASN A 172 -11.30 2.39 21.25
N VAL A 173 -11.58 2.55 19.96
CA VAL A 173 -10.72 2.01 18.91
C VAL A 173 -9.53 2.94 18.70
N HIS A 174 -8.33 2.40 18.85
CA HIS A 174 -7.08 3.16 18.73
C HIS A 174 -6.47 2.98 17.36
N TYR A 175 -5.70 3.98 16.94
CA TYR A 175 -5.03 4.08 15.65
C TYR A 175 -3.65 4.68 15.81
N PHE A 176 -2.75 4.38 14.87
CA PHE A 176 -1.47 5.05 14.74
C PHE A 176 -1.51 6.11 13.64
N ASP A 177 -0.83 7.23 13.88
CA ASP A 177 -0.42 8.21 12.87
C ASP A 177 0.97 8.77 13.19
N ASP A 178 1.51 9.65 12.35
CA ASP A 178 2.79 10.33 12.58
C ASP A 178 2.61 11.84 12.72
N ASP A 179 3.61 12.51 13.30
CA ASP A 179 3.62 13.96 13.50
C ASP A 179 4.44 14.75 12.47
N GLY A 180 5.05 14.05 11.49
CA GLY A 180 5.96 14.66 10.51
C GLY A 180 7.34 15.02 11.07
N SER A 181 7.61 14.77 12.35
CA SER A 181 8.87 15.08 13.04
C SER A 181 9.65 13.84 13.46
N GLY A 182 9.14 12.65 13.16
CA GLY A 182 9.78 11.39 13.49
C GLY A 182 9.12 10.64 14.65
N ASN A 183 8.04 11.12 15.22
CA ASN A 183 7.30 10.41 16.24
C ASN A 183 6.09 9.70 15.64
N LEU A 184 5.87 8.46 16.08
CA LEU A 184 4.62 7.74 15.91
C LEU A 184 3.71 8.08 17.07
N ARG A 185 2.43 8.39 16.80
CA ARG A 185 1.46 8.77 17.81
C ARG A 185 0.33 7.76 17.88
N LEU A 186 -0.24 7.59 19.08
CA LEU A 186 -1.41 6.78 19.36
C LEU A 186 -2.60 7.67 19.65
N TYR A 187 -3.71 7.46 18.96
CA TYR A 187 -4.94 8.23 19.15
C TYR A 187 -6.19 7.37 19.00
N TYR A 188 -7.31 7.89 19.49
CA TYR A 188 -8.65 7.38 19.17
C TYR A 188 -9.52 8.53 18.64
N LEU A 189 -10.67 8.20 18.05
CA LEU A 189 -11.60 9.19 17.54
C LEU A 189 -12.73 9.42 18.56
N SER A 190 -12.89 10.67 19.00
CA SER A 190 -14.05 11.14 19.78
C SER A 190 -14.86 12.11 18.96
N VAL A 191 -16.07 11.71 18.59
CA VAL A 191 -16.98 12.53 17.74
C VAL A 191 -16.26 13.03 16.47
N GLY A 192 -15.46 12.15 15.83
CA GLY A 192 -14.71 12.48 14.61
C GLY A 192 -13.42 13.28 14.83
N THR A 193 -13.12 13.68 16.08
CA THR A 193 -11.88 14.40 16.41
C THR A 193 -10.85 13.45 16.99
N ARG A 194 -9.58 13.60 16.60
CA ARG A 194 -8.47 12.80 17.15
C ARG A 194 -8.14 13.25 18.57
N VAL A 195 -8.13 12.27 19.47
CA VAL A 195 -7.67 12.44 20.86
C VAL A 195 -6.40 11.62 21.02
N TYR A 196 -5.27 12.28 21.17
CA TYR A 196 -3.98 11.63 21.32
C TYR A 196 -3.81 11.09 22.74
N VAL A 197 -3.57 9.77 22.83
CA VAL A 197 -3.29 9.07 24.08
C VAL A 197 -1.79 9.10 24.38
N ASP A 198 -0.98 8.94 23.34
CA ASP A 198 0.46 9.02 23.41
C ASP A 198 1.01 9.71 22.14
N SER A 199 1.78 10.77 22.34
CA SER A 199 2.38 11.53 21.23
C SER A 199 3.74 10.96 20.81
N THR A 200 4.27 9.96 21.53
CA THR A 200 5.58 9.34 21.35
C THR A 200 5.50 7.82 21.46
N ALA A 201 4.41 7.22 20.95
CA ALA A 201 4.17 5.78 20.97
C ALA A 201 5.18 4.96 20.13
N GLY A 202 6.12 5.65 19.49
CA GLY A 202 7.17 5.04 18.69
C GLY A 202 7.93 6.05 17.86
N THR A 203 8.74 5.56 16.94
CA THR A 203 9.55 6.40 16.04
C THR A 203 9.35 6.06 14.58
N VAL A 204 9.47 7.08 13.73
CA VAL A 204 9.36 6.97 12.27
C VAL A 204 10.63 7.49 11.63
N THR A 205 11.29 6.67 10.82
CA THR A 205 12.42 7.07 10.01
C THR A 205 11.98 7.21 8.55
N TYR A 206 11.60 8.40 8.15
CA TYR A 206 11.02 8.68 6.82
C TYR A 206 11.96 8.30 5.67
N SER A 207 13.27 8.53 5.83
CA SER A 207 14.26 8.25 4.77
C SER A 207 14.43 6.77 4.44
N THR A 208 14.11 5.88 5.37
CA THR A 208 14.22 4.42 5.19
C THR A 208 12.88 3.71 5.16
N GLY A 209 11.79 4.41 5.49
CA GLY A 209 10.46 3.82 5.64
C GLY A 209 10.38 2.82 6.78
N LYS A 210 11.06 3.11 7.90
CA LYS A 210 11.06 2.25 9.09
C LYS A 210 10.21 2.87 10.19
N ILE A 211 9.33 2.06 10.77
CA ILE A 211 8.49 2.41 11.92
C ILE A 211 8.88 1.48 13.07
N VAL A 212 9.15 2.04 14.22
CA VAL A 212 9.32 1.30 15.47
C VAL A 212 8.18 1.69 16.39
N ILE A 213 7.38 0.72 16.77
CA ILE A 213 6.30 0.87 17.75
C ILE A 213 6.88 0.46 19.09
N ASP A 214 6.81 1.35 20.05
CA ASP A 214 7.28 1.06 21.41
C ASP A 214 6.38 0.04 22.10
N SER A 215 6.78 -0.41 23.29
CA SER A 215 6.06 -1.48 24.00
C SER A 215 4.61 -1.08 24.27
N ILE A 216 3.68 -1.74 23.59
CA ILE A 216 2.24 -1.54 23.69
C ILE A 216 1.53 -2.88 23.93
N TYR A 217 0.52 -2.89 24.78
CA TYR A 217 -0.31 -4.07 25.00
C TYR A 217 -1.62 -3.96 24.19
N ILE A 218 -1.61 -4.54 23.00
CA ILE A 218 -2.77 -4.66 22.13
C ILE A 218 -3.57 -5.89 22.58
N THR A 219 -4.86 -5.71 22.86
CA THR A 219 -5.73 -6.80 23.37
C THR A 219 -6.50 -7.49 22.25
N SER A 220 -6.87 -6.75 21.21
CA SER A 220 -7.53 -7.28 20.02
C SER A 220 -7.45 -6.31 18.85
N VAL A 221 -7.67 -6.80 17.66
CA VAL A 221 -7.78 -5.98 16.44
C VAL A 221 -9.25 -5.57 16.26
N TYR A 222 -9.48 -4.35 15.80
CA TYR A 222 -10.81 -3.89 15.41
C TYR A 222 -11.06 -4.32 13.96
N GLU A 223 -12.02 -5.22 13.79
CA GLU A 223 -12.41 -5.70 12.47
C GLU A 223 -13.22 -4.62 11.73
N VAL A 224 -12.79 -4.29 10.52
CA VAL A 224 -13.53 -3.43 9.61
C VAL A 224 -13.96 -4.28 8.41
N ASP A 225 -15.24 -4.21 8.06
CA ASP A 225 -15.82 -4.81 6.85
C ASP A 225 -15.56 -6.32 6.68
N GLY A 226 -15.50 -7.08 7.79
CA GLY A 226 -15.38 -8.53 7.75
C GLY A 226 -13.96 -9.07 7.49
N ASP A 227 -12.93 -8.23 7.59
CA ASP A 227 -11.54 -8.71 7.60
C ASP A 227 -11.19 -9.34 8.97
N ALA A 228 -11.46 -10.62 9.09
CA ALA A 228 -11.15 -11.43 10.29
C ALA A 228 -9.65 -11.81 10.39
N SER A 229 -8.74 -11.05 9.77
CA SER A 229 -7.33 -11.43 9.65
C SER A 229 -6.53 -11.36 10.95
N GLU A 230 -7.07 -10.81 12.03
CA GLU A 230 -6.40 -10.56 13.31
C GLU A 230 -5.05 -9.81 13.16
N ARG A 231 -4.86 -9.10 12.03
CA ARG A 231 -3.66 -8.37 11.70
C ARG A 231 -3.93 -6.87 11.68
N ILE A 232 -2.96 -6.11 12.14
CA ILE A 232 -2.98 -4.65 11.99
C ILE A 232 -2.26 -4.31 10.70
N ARG A 233 -2.94 -3.54 9.84
CA ARG A 233 -2.35 -2.95 8.65
C ARG A 233 -1.85 -1.56 8.98
N ILE A 234 -0.59 -1.30 8.66
CA ILE A 234 -0.04 0.05 8.62
C ILE A 234 0.09 0.45 7.15
N THR A 235 -0.38 1.64 6.83
CA THR A 235 -0.26 2.24 5.51
C THR A 235 0.65 3.46 5.58
N ALA A 236 1.39 3.71 4.50
CA ALA A 236 2.27 4.86 4.40
C ALA A 236 2.29 5.41 2.97
N ILE A 237 2.32 6.73 2.83
CA ILE A 237 2.50 7.40 1.53
C ILE A 237 3.98 7.41 1.21
N PRO A 238 4.44 6.79 0.11
CA PRO A 238 5.84 6.79 -0.26
C PRO A 238 6.29 8.14 -0.83
N ASN A 239 7.58 8.44 -0.68
CA ASN A 239 8.19 9.63 -1.26
C ASN A 239 8.30 9.57 -2.80
N SER A 240 8.40 8.37 -3.35
CA SER A 240 8.40 8.11 -4.78
C SER A 240 7.20 7.27 -5.16
N LYS A 241 6.59 7.57 -6.28
CA LYS A 241 5.53 6.71 -6.86
C LYS A 241 6.09 5.47 -7.56
N ASP A 242 7.39 5.40 -7.78
CA ASP A 242 8.08 4.20 -8.25
C ASP A 242 8.64 3.44 -7.05
N ILE A 243 8.29 2.17 -6.89
CA ILE A 243 8.66 1.34 -5.75
C ILE A 243 9.64 0.26 -6.20
N VAL A 244 10.78 0.20 -5.51
CA VAL A 244 11.86 -0.77 -5.76
C VAL A 244 11.96 -1.68 -4.54
N PRO A 245 11.74 -2.99 -4.70
CA PRO A 245 11.86 -3.93 -3.59
C PRO A 245 13.32 -4.20 -3.22
N LEU A 246 13.56 -4.58 -1.97
CA LEU A 246 14.83 -5.19 -1.57
C LEU A 246 14.87 -6.68 -1.96
N ARG A 247 16.05 -7.31 -1.85
CA ARG A 247 16.28 -8.71 -2.33
C ARG A 247 15.29 -9.76 -1.83
N ASN A 248 14.76 -9.62 -0.61
CA ASN A 248 13.82 -10.55 0.00
C ASN A 248 12.39 -10.00 0.05
N GLN A 249 12.13 -8.89 -0.65
CA GLN A 249 10.84 -8.22 -0.68
C GLN A 249 10.16 -8.52 -2.01
N ILE A 250 8.86 -8.73 -1.95
CA ILE A 250 7.95 -8.88 -3.09
C ILE A 250 6.93 -7.76 -3.00
N LEU A 251 6.58 -7.20 -4.13
CA LEU A 251 5.49 -6.22 -4.25
C LEU A 251 4.24 -6.94 -4.72
N GLU A 252 3.09 -6.55 -4.18
CA GLU A 252 1.79 -7.13 -4.54
C GLU A 252 0.70 -6.05 -4.43
N ILE A 253 -0.23 -6.02 -5.37
CA ILE A 253 -1.35 -5.08 -5.31
C ILE A 253 -2.42 -5.64 -4.37
N ASP A 254 -2.81 -4.84 -3.38
CA ASP A 254 -3.91 -5.15 -2.47
C ASP A 254 -5.26 -4.81 -3.13
N PHE A 255 -5.84 -5.77 -3.84
CA PHE A 255 -7.13 -5.58 -4.52
C PHE A 255 -8.33 -5.47 -3.57
N THR A 256 -8.18 -5.80 -2.31
CA THR A 256 -9.24 -5.62 -1.29
C THR A 256 -9.38 -4.15 -0.91
N ASN A 257 -8.25 -3.43 -0.86
CA ASN A 257 -8.20 -2.03 -0.46
C ASN A 257 -7.94 -1.06 -1.62
N THR A 258 -7.62 -1.58 -2.80
CA THR A 258 -7.49 -0.79 -4.03
C THR A 258 -8.87 -0.36 -4.53
N LYS A 259 -9.00 0.93 -4.80
CA LYS A 259 -10.21 1.52 -5.37
C LYS A 259 -9.98 1.86 -6.83
N ILE A 260 -10.95 1.51 -7.66
CA ILE A 260 -10.98 1.82 -9.09
C ILE A 260 -12.31 2.50 -9.37
N THR A 261 -12.27 3.70 -9.94
CA THR A 261 -13.46 4.51 -10.21
C THR A 261 -13.42 5.00 -11.65
N GLY A 262 -14.44 4.72 -12.41
CA GLY A 262 -14.62 5.24 -13.76
C GLY A 262 -15.56 6.45 -13.78
N GLU A 263 -15.12 7.54 -14.36
CA GLU A 263 -15.88 8.78 -14.53
C GLU A 263 -16.06 9.11 -16.00
N VAL A 264 -17.23 9.63 -16.36
CA VAL A 264 -17.45 10.11 -17.73
C VAL A 264 -16.60 11.35 -17.98
N ASP A 265 -15.84 11.34 -19.06
CA ASP A 265 -15.10 12.52 -19.51
C ASP A 265 -16.05 13.52 -20.19
N THR A 266 -16.48 14.51 -19.43
CA THR A 266 -17.42 15.55 -19.91
C THR A 266 -16.82 16.41 -21.03
N ILE A 267 -15.50 16.49 -21.12
CA ILE A 267 -14.81 17.23 -22.19
C ILE A 267 -14.86 16.42 -23.49
N ALA A 268 -14.58 15.11 -23.42
CA ALA A 268 -14.57 14.23 -24.60
C ALA A 268 -15.97 14.03 -25.18
N VAL A 269 -17.02 14.04 -24.37
CA VAL A 269 -18.41 13.94 -24.86
C VAL A 269 -19.01 15.27 -25.34
N GLY A 270 -18.26 16.37 -25.19
CA GLY A 270 -18.73 17.71 -25.58
C GLY A 270 -19.80 18.29 -24.65
N ASP A 271 -20.00 17.66 -23.52
CA ASP A 271 -20.89 18.17 -22.50
C ASP A 271 -20.13 19.20 -21.64
N SER A 272 -20.64 20.40 -21.57
CA SER A 272 -20.19 21.43 -20.63
C SER A 272 -20.75 21.08 -19.26
N GLY A 273 -20.21 20.02 -18.63
CA GLY A 273 -20.69 19.46 -17.38
C GLY A 273 -20.96 20.49 -16.31
N ALA A 274 -22.04 20.29 -15.58
CA ALA A 274 -22.45 21.10 -14.46
C ALA A 274 -21.29 21.29 -13.48
N GLY A 275 -20.76 22.51 -13.42
CA GLY A 275 -19.65 22.90 -12.55
C GLY A 275 -18.37 23.32 -13.24
N THR A 276 -18.22 23.10 -14.53
CA THR A 276 -17.16 23.72 -15.31
C THR A 276 -17.71 24.96 -16.02
N THR A 277 -17.26 26.12 -15.63
CA THR A 277 -17.50 27.40 -16.33
C THR A 277 -16.76 27.49 -17.68
N TYR A 278 -16.38 26.37 -18.27
CA TYR A 278 -15.86 26.34 -19.61
C TYR A 278 -17.03 26.33 -20.60
N THR A 279 -17.60 27.48 -20.81
CA THR A 279 -18.35 27.75 -22.04
C THR A 279 -17.30 27.87 -23.15
N ALA A 280 -17.23 26.91 -24.02
CA ALA A 280 -16.63 27.12 -25.32
C ALA A 280 -17.48 28.16 -26.04
N SER A 281 -17.26 29.44 -25.76
CA SER A 281 -17.81 30.49 -26.60
C SER A 281 -17.01 30.50 -27.89
N SER A 282 -17.45 29.72 -28.84
CA SER A 282 -17.00 29.84 -30.23
C SER A 282 -17.57 31.07 -30.91
N SER A 283 -17.90 32.11 -30.20
CA SER A 283 -18.25 33.40 -30.79
C SER A 283 -16.99 34.18 -31.10
N TYR A 284 -16.15 33.63 -31.95
CA TYR A 284 -15.39 34.48 -32.84
C TYR A 284 -16.36 34.96 -33.92
N SER A 285 -17.02 36.03 -33.67
CA SER A 285 -17.60 36.81 -34.73
C SER A 285 -16.45 37.54 -35.41
N LEU A 286 -15.96 36.98 -36.51
CA LEU A 286 -15.19 37.73 -37.47
C LEU A 286 -16.06 38.77 -38.15
N THR A 287 -16.39 39.82 -37.44
CA THR A 287 -16.80 41.06 -38.08
C THR A 287 -15.48 41.75 -38.49
N SER A 288 -14.98 41.40 -39.67
CA SER A 288 -14.10 42.30 -40.38
C SER A 288 -14.89 43.51 -40.79
N SER A 289 -14.78 44.56 -40.06
CA SER A 289 -15.13 45.92 -40.55
C SER A 289 -13.90 46.44 -41.26
N TYR A 290 -13.96 46.50 -42.57
CA TYR A 290 -13.18 47.40 -43.39
C TYR A 290 -13.97 48.70 -43.53
#